data_cde30fb096edf4d40a81d1d6e638c3ee
#
_entry.id   cde30fb096edf4d40a81d1d6e638c3ee
#
_cell.length_a   1.000
_cell.length_b   1.000
_cell.length_c   1.000
_cell.angle_alpha   90.00
_cell.angle_beta   90.00
_cell.angle_gamma   90.00
#
_symmetry.space_group_name_H-M   'P 1'
#
loop_
_entity.id
_entity.type
_entity.pdbx_description
1 polymer ?
#
loop_
_entity_poly.entity_id
_entity_poly.type
_entity_poly.pdbx_seq_one_letter_code
_entity_poly.pdbx_strand_id
1 'polypeptide(L)'
;MSNNELIHSTAIVDPTAVIASDVKIGPYSIIGPNVTIGSGTVLHSHVVIGGYTRIGEGNEIFQFASVGEVCQDLKYAGEETWLEIGDNNKIREHCSLHRGTIQDQSLTKIGSNNLL
;
A
#
# COMPACT_ATOMS: atom_id res chain seq x y z
N MET A 1 2.96 -14.02 21.25
CA MET A 1 3.39 -14.50 19.95
C MET A 1 3.61 -13.33 19.01
N SER A 2 4.71 -13.31 18.41
CA SER A 2 5.00 -12.20 17.54
C SER A 2 4.41 -12.44 16.15
N ASN A 3 4.20 -11.36 15.41
CA ASN A 3 3.70 -11.43 14.05
C ASN A 3 4.83 -11.61 13.04
N ASN A 4 6.03 -11.91 13.52
CA ASN A 4 7.19 -11.99 12.65
C ASN A 4 7.08 -13.06 11.59
N GLU A 5 6.30 -14.11 11.85
CA GLU A 5 6.10 -15.15 10.86
C GLU A 5 5.29 -14.67 9.67
N LEU A 6 4.46 -13.67 9.86
CA LEU A 6 3.65 -13.12 8.78
C LEU A 6 4.42 -12.06 7.99
N ILE A 7 5.34 -11.38 8.63
CA ILE A 7 6.16 -10.36 7.98
C ILE A 7 7.53 -10.97 7.75
N HIS A 8 7.90 -11.15 6.49
CA HIS A 8 9.18 -11.77 6.17
C HIS A 8 10.33 -10.92 6.70
N SER A 9 11.39 -11.57 7.14
CA SER A 9 12.51 -10.87 7.77
C SER A 9 13.22 -9.89 6.84
N THR A 10 13.11 -10.08 5.53
CA THR A 10 13.72 -9.17 4.57
C THR A 10 12.83 -7.98 4.22
N ALA A 11 11.57 -7.97 4.67
CA ALA A 11 10.69 -6.84 4.41
C ALA A 11 11.12 -5.65 5.25
N ILE A 12 11.00 -4.47 4.68
CA ILE A 12 11.33 -3.22 5.37
C ILE A 12 10.02 -2.50 5.66
N VAL A 13 9.72 -2.34 6.95
CA VAL A 13 8.48 -1.71 7.39
C VAL A 13 8.82 -0.49 8.21
N ASP A 14 8.32 0.67 7.77
CA ASP A 14 8.55 1.90 8.50
C ASP A 14 7.87 1.83 9.87
N PRO A 15 8.52 2.32 10.93
CA PRO A 15 7.93 2.25 12.27
C PRO A 15 6.59 2.98 12.42
N THR A 16 6.28 3.95 11.55
CA THR A 16 5.01 4.66 11.62
C THR A 16 3.88 3.93 10.91
N ALA A 17 4.18 2.84 10.20
CA ALA A 17 3.14 2.08 9.52
C ALA A 17 2.27 1.36 10.55
N VAL A 18 0.96 1.34 10.31
CA VAL A 18 0.00 0.65 11.15
C VAL A 18 -0.51 -0.56 10.39
N ILE A 19 -0.11 -1.74 10.84
CA ILE A 19 -0.37 -2.98 10.12
C ILE A 19 -1.15 -3.91 11.04
N ALA A 20 -2.30 -4.40 10.58
CA ALA A 20 -3.09 -5.34 11.37
C ALA A 20 -2.30 -6.62 11.60
N SER A 21 -2.61 -7.31 12.69
CA SER A 21 -1.78 -8.41 13.16
C SER A 21 -1.78 -9.62 12.24
N ASP A 22 -2.76 -9.75 11.38
CA ASP A 22 -2.88 -10.90 10.48
C ASP A 22 -2.51 -10.59 9.03
N VAL A 23 -1.86 -9.45 8.80
CA VAL A 23 -1.38 -9.07 7.47
C VAL A 23 -0.12 -9.86 7.15
N LYS A 24 -0.06 -10.43 5.94
CA LYS A 24 1.13 -11.12 5.47
C LYS A 24 1.91 -10.21 4.53
N ILE A 25 3.22 -10.12 4.78
CA ILE A 25 4.10 -9.29 3.97
C ILE A 25 5.26 -10.16 3.50
N GLY A 26 5.37 -10.35 2.19
CA GLY A 26 6.37 -11.23 1.60
C GLY A 26 7.76 -10.62 1.57
N PRO A 27 8.75 -11.42 1.11
CA PRO A 27 10.14 -10.99 1.14
C PRO A 27 10.41 -9.79 0.23
N TYR A 28 11.34 -8.96 0.67
CA TYR A 28 11.83 -7.79 -0.07
C TYR A 28 10.76 -6.76 -0.36
N SER A 29 9.64 -6.79 0.38
CA SER A 29 8.62 -5.75 0.27
C SER A 29 9.01 -4.56 1.12
N ILE A 30 8.59 -3.38 0.71
CA ILE A 30 8.92 -2.12 1.39
C ILE A 30 7.63 -1.39 1.71
N ILE A 31 7.43 -1.11 3.00
CA ILE A 31 6.26 -0.38 3.48
C ILE A 31 6.75 0.97 4.02
N GLY A 32 6.32 2.05 3.40
CA GLY A 32 6.76 3.38 3.76
C GLY A 32 6.05 3.94 4.99
N PRO A 33 6.36 5.19 5.33
CA PRO A 33 5.73 5.84 6.48
C PRO A 33 4.27 6.19 6.19
N ASN A 34 3.49 6.29 7.26
CA ASN A 34 2.08 6.71 7.16
C ASN A 34 1.24 5.79 6.29
N VAL A 35 1.53 4.49 6.36
CA VAL A 35 0.78 3.46 5.67
C VAL A 35 -0.07 2.71 6.69
N THR A 36 -1.33 2.45 6.34
CA THR A 36 -2.23 1.65 7.15
C THR A 36 -2.72 0.49 6.32
N ILE A 37 -2.60 -0.73 6.85
CA ILE A 37 -3.02 -1.95 6.13
C ILE A 37 -3.99 -2.72 7.01
N GLY A 38 -5.18 -2.96 6.47
CA GLY A 38 -6.25 -3.63 7.20
C GLY A 38 -6.10 -5.15 7.25
N SER A 39 -6.93 -5.74 8.08
CA SER A 39 -6.90 -7.16 8.42
C SER A 39 -7.04 -8.05 7.19
N GLY A 40 -6.31 -9.15 7.18
CA GLY A 40 -6.42 -10.17 6.13
C GLY A 40 -5.79 -9.82 4.80
N THR A 41 -5.11 -8.69 4.72
CA THR A 41 -4.44 -8.28 3.48
C THR A 41 -3.14 -9.06 3.31
N VAL A 42 -2.85 -9.45 2.08
CA VAL A 42 -1.65 -10.23 1.74
C VAL A 42 -0.83 -9.47 0.71
N LEU A 43 0.42 -9.21 1.04
CA LEU A 43 1.39 -8.66 0.11
C LEU A 43 2.35 -9.77 -0.28
N HIS A 44 2.51 -9.99 -1.57
CA HIS A 44 3.48 -10.97 -2.07
C HIS A 44 4.89 -10.37 -2.00
N SER A 45 5.84 -10.95 -2.72
CA SER A 45 7.21 -10.44 -2.66
C SER A 45 7.40 -9.18 -3.48
N HIS A 46 8.38 -8.36 -3.11
CA HIS A 46 8.79 -7.18 -3.90
C HIS A 46 7.62 -6.22 -4.16
N VAL A 47 6.79 -6.00 -3.14
CA VAL A 47 5.71 -5.03 -3.20
C VAL A 47 6.18 -3.76 -2.52
N VAL A 48 5.95 -2.60 -3.16
CA VAL A 48 6.30 -1.31 -2.57
C VAL A 48 5.03 -0.55 -2.26
N ILE A 49 4.85 -0.20 -0.99
CA ILE A 49 3.73 0.64 -0.55
C ILE A 49 4.31 1.97 -0.12
N GLY A 50 3.98 3.03 -0.85
CA GLY A 50 4.43 4.38 -0.52
C GLY A 50 3.66 4.97 0.64
N GLY A 51 4.10 6.14 1.11
CA GLY A 51 3.47 6.81 2.24
C GLY A 51 2.10 7.38 1.91
N TYR A 52 1.38 7.78 2.97
CA TYR A 52 0.03 8.34 2.86
C TYR A 52 -0.92 7.42 2.09
N THR A 53 -0.88 6.13 2.42
CA THR A 53 -1.72 5.12 1.78
C THR A 53 -2.50 4.37 2.84
N ARG A 54 -3.80 4.24 2.63
CA ARG A 54 -4.67 3.41 3.46
C ARG A 54 -5.18 2.24 2.63
N ILE A 55 -4.94 1.04 3.11
CA ILE A 55 -5.37 -0.18 2.44
C ILE A 55 -6.35 -0.87 3.38
N GLY A 56 -7.53 -1.18 2.87
CA GLY A 56 -8.57 -1.84 3.65
C GLY A 56 -8.27 -3.31 3.89
N GLU A 57 -9.31 -4.10 4.10
CA GLU A 57 -9.20 -5.48 4.53
C GLU A 57 -9.28 -6.43 3.34
N GLY A 58 -8.63 -7.59 3.50
CA GLY A 58 -8.79 -8.67 2.53
C GLY A 58 -8.22 -8.42 1.15
N ASN A 59 -7.37 -7.44 0.99
CA ASN A 59 -6.74 -7.17 -0.31
C ASN A 59 -5.59 -8.12 -0.55
N GLU A 60 -5.33 -8.40 -1.83
CA GLU A 60 -4.17 -9.18 -2.21
C GLU A 60 -3.37 -8.38 -3.23
N ILE A 61 -2.10 -8.12 -2.90
CA ILE A 61 -1.23 -7.29 -3.73
C ILE A 61 -0.10 -8.17 -4.22
N PHE A 62 -0.01 -8.33 -5.52
CA PHE A 62 0.92 -9.27 -6.14
C PHE A 62 2.29 -8.65 -6.34
N GLN A 63 3.26 -9.49 -6.62
CA GLN A 63 4.66 -9.09 -6.69
C GLN A 63 4.89 -8.01 -7.74
N PHE A 64 5.85 -7.14 -7.45
CA PHE A 64 6.25 -6.03 -8.32
C PHE A 64 5.18 -4.97 -8.52
N ALA A 65 4.13 -4.96 -7.67
CA ALA A 65 3.18 -3.85 -7.66
C ALA A 65 3.77 -2.68 -6.87
N SER A 66 3.43 -1.49 -7.28
CA SER A 66 3.81 -0.28 -6.58
C SER A 66 2.55 0.51 -6.26
N VAL A 67 2.33 0.74 -4.97
CA VAL A 67 1.08 1.32 -4.48
C VAL A 67 1.41 2.57 -3.68
N GLY A 68 0.72 3.66 -3.98
CA GLY A 68 0.89 4.89 -3.22
C GLY A 68 2.09 5.72 -3.65
N GLU A 69 2.55 5.55 -4.88
CA GLU A 69 3.64 6.37 -5.39
C GLU A 69 3.23 7.84 -5.44
N VAL A 70 4.22 8.70 -5.27
CA VAL A 70 4.01 10.12 -5.46
C VAL A 70 3.70 10.37 -6.93
N CYS A 71 2.67 11.18 -7.19
CA CYS A 71 2.33 11.54 -8.55
C CYS A 71 3.49 12.29 -9.19
N GLN A 72 3.78 11.98 -10.44
CA GLN A 72 4.91 12.58 -11.14
C GLN A 72 4.56 13.91 -11.77
N ASP A 73 3.48 14.52 -11.35
CA ASP A 73 3.10 15.83 -11.81
C ASP A 73 4.14 16.85 -11.32
N LEU A 74 4.58 17.71 -12.22
CA LEU A 74 5.57 18.73 -11.88
C LEU A 74 5.06 19.74 -10.87
N LYS A 75 3.76 19.77 -10.66
CA LYS A 75 3.15 20.71 -9.70
C LYS A 75 3.06 20.14 -8.31
N TYR A 76 3.48 18.90 -8.11
CA TYR A 76 3.50 18.35 -6.76
C TYR A 76 4.57 19.09 -5.95
N ALA A 77 4.16 19.69 -4.87
CA ALA A 77 5.03 20.51 -4.06
C ALA A 77 5.22 19.96 -2.64
N GLY A 78 5.01 18.67 -2.45
CA GLY A 78 5.22 18.07 -1.15
C GLY A 78 4.00 18.09 -0.25
N GLU A 79 2.86 18.55 -0.74
CA GLU A 79 1.65 18.53 0.07
C GLU A 79 1.23 17.10 0.34
N GLU A 80 0.48 16.92 1.42
CA GLU A 80 0.00 15.61 1.80
C GLU A 80 -1.13 15.19 0.87
N THR A 81 -0.86 14.20 0.05
CA THR A 81 -1.87 13.60 -0.81
C THR A 81 -1.99 12.12 -0.44
N TRP A 82 -3.20 11.57 -0.56
CA TRP A 82 -3.50 10.24 -0.05
C TRP A 82 -4.01 9.31 -1.12
N LEU A 83 -3.76 8.02 -0.92
CA LEU A 83 -4.40 6.96 -1.68
C LEU A 83 -5.17 6.09 -0.69
N GLU A 84 -6.45 5.84 -0.98
CA GLU A 84 -7.27 4.93 -0.19
C GLU A 84 -7.73 3.79 -1.06
N ILE A 85 -7.54 2.58 -0.57
CA ILE A 85 -7.96 1.35 -1.25
C ILE A 85 -8.95 0.65 -0.33
N GLY A 86 -10.12 0.32 -0.88
CA GLY A 86 -11.15 -0.38 -0.11
C GLY A 86 -10.78 -1.83 0.17
N ASP A 87 -11.78 -2.70 0.20
CA ASP A 87 -11.59 -4.07 0.64
C ASP A 87 -11.67 -5.05 -0.51
N ASN A 88 -11.00 -6.19 -0.34
CA ASN A 88 -11.14 -7.35 -1.22
C ASN A 88 -10.78 -7.06 -2.67
N ASN A 89 -9.76 -6.24 -2.88
CA ASN A 89 -9.23 -5.99 -4.21
C ASN A 89 -8.06 -6.93 -4.48
N LYS A 90 -7.84 -7.22 -5.75
CA LYS A 90 -6.63 -7.90 -6.19
C LYS A 90 -5.86 -6.94 -7.07
N ILE A 91 -4.68 -6.58 -6.60
CA ILE A 91 -3.80 -5.67 -7.32
C ILE A 91 -2.69 -6.51 -7.92
N ARG A 92 -2.76 -6.67 -9.23
CA ARG A 92 -1.93 -7.64 -9.94
C ARG A 92 -0.49 -7.14 -10.12
N GLU A 93 0.32 -8.02 -10.65
CA GLU A 93 1.74 -7.76 -10.91
C GLU A 93 1.92 -6.51 -11.77
N HIS A 94 2.93 -5.73 -11.43
CA HIS A 94 3.33 -4.54 -12.17
C HIS A 94 2.29 -3.42 -12.19
N CYS A 95 1.23 -3.52 -11.37
CA CYS A 95 0.27 -2.45 -11.25
C CYS A 95 0.90 -1.28 -10.50
N SER A 96 0.66 -0.06 -10.96
CA SER A 96 1.10 1.15 -10.28
C SER A 96 -0.11 1.99 -9.91
N LEU A 97 -0.24 2.30 -8.63
CA LEU A 97 -1.32 3.13 -8.12
C LEU A 97 -0.70 4.36 -7.47
N HIS A 98 -1.06 5.53 -7.95
CA HIS A 98 -0.46 6.79 -7.48
C HIS A 98 -1.37 7.52 -6.51
N ARG A 99 -0.75 8.31 -5.63
CA ARG A 99 -1.49 9.23 -4.77
C ARG A 99 -2.06 10.36 -5.60
N GLY A 100 -3.09 11.04 -5.07
CA GLY A 100 -3.70 12.16 -5.77
C GLY A 100 -2.76 13.35 -5.91
N THR A 101 -3.15 14.31 -6.74
CA THR A 101 -2.42 15.56 -6.88
C THR A 101 -3.22 16.67 -6.25
N ILE A 102 -2.52 17.74 -5.87
CA ILE A 102 -3.16 18.88 -5.25
C ILE A 102 -4.11 19.61 -6.21
N GLN A 103 -3.89 19.47 -7.49
CA GLN A 103 -4.68 20.18 -8.48
C GLN A 103 -6.02 19.52 -8.77
N ASP A 104 -6.04 18.19 -8.71
CA ASP A 104 -7.28 17.45 -8.95
C ASP A 104 -8.02 17.26 -7.65
N GLN A 105 -7.43 16.49 -6.80
CA GLN A 105 -7.90 16.26 -5.44
C GLN A 105 -6.72 15.69 -4.67
N SER A 106 -6.71 15.94 -3.39
CA SER A 106 -5.63 15.43 -2.56
C SER A 106 -5.83 13.98 -2.18
N LEU A 107 -6.86 13.33 -2.68
CA LEU A 107 -7.20 11.96 -2.35
C LEU A 107 -7.58 11.18 -3.61
N THR A 108 -6.94 10.03 -3.80
CA THR A 108 -7.34 9.07 -4.81
C THR A 108 -7.98 7.88 -4.10
N LYS A 109 -9.16 7.50 -4.54
CA LYS A 109 -9.89 6.39 -3.93
C LYS A 109 -10.07 5.26 -4.92
N ILE A 110 -9.81 4.05 -4.44
CA ILE A 110 -10.11 2.82 -5.17
C ILE A 110 -11.11 2.05 -4.31
N GLY A 111 -12.24 1.70 -4.89
CA GLY A 111 -13.29 1.02 -4.15
C GLY A 111 -12.92 -0.40 -3.79
N SER A 112 -13.93 -1.24 -3.65
CA SER A 112 -13.76 -2.62 -3.19
C SER A 112 -14.08 -3.60 -4.29
N ASN A 113 -13.56 -4.83 -4.15
CA ASN A 113 -13.86 -5.96 -5.02
C ASN A 113 -13.42 -5.74 -6.47
N ASN A 114 -12.31 -5.05 -6.65
CA ASN A 114 -11.76 -4.80 -7.99
C ASN A 114 -10.61 -5.76 -8.30
N LEU A 115 -10.43 -5.98 -9.59
CA LEU A 115 -9.23 -6.64 -10.11
C LEU A 115 -8.49 -5.60 -10.95
N LEU A 116 -7.31 -5.26 -10.51
CA LEU A 116 -6.54 -4.17 -11.11
C LEU A 116 -5.31 -4.68 -11.84
#